data_ef3a434b56492b3780aa7d526a06eef7
#
_entry.id   ef3a434b56492b3780aa7d526a06eef7
#
_cell.length_a   1.000
_cell.length_b   1.000
_cell.length_c   1.000
_cell.angle_alpha   90.00
_cell.angle_beta   90.00
_cell.angle_gamma   90.00
#
_symmetry.space_group_name_H-M   'P 1'
#
loop_
_entity.id
_entity.type
_entity.pdbx_description
1 polymer ?
#
loop_
_entity_poly.entity_id
_entity_poly.type
_entity_poly.pdbx_seq_one_letter_code
_entity_poly.pdbx_strand_id
1 'polypeptide(L)'
;DAAAGRLLAARILAANEGISVPGGHMAGSVAVAAHNNAEALAQLRKASGQKVDLVKLMITGGVLDATEKGTPGELKMKPEMVKAVCDEAHRLGYTVAAHTESPEGVKVALENGVDSIEHGAKMDDETIRLYKERGVFLCTTISPALPYALFDTAISGASEKDQYNGKIVFDGVVESAKTALANGIPVGLGNDVG
;
A
#
# COMPACT_ATOMS: atom_id res chain seq x y z
N ASP A 1 -10.10 22.13 10.26
CA ASP A 1 -9.59 23.39 10.79
C ASP A 1 -8.37 23.93 10.06
N ALA A 2 -7.48 23.09 9.54
CA ALA A 2 -6.39 23.50 8.64
C ALA A 2 -6.96 24.07 7.33
N ALA A 3 -7.96 23.40 6.72
CA ALA A 3 -8.61 23.87 5.50
C ALA A 3 -9.36 25.20 5.69
N ALA A 4 -9.80 25.50 6.91
CA ALA A 4 -10.43 26.78 7.26
C ALA A 4 -9.44 27.87 7.71
N GLY A 5 -8.12 27.60 7.62
CA GLY A 5 -7.08 28.56 8.02
C GLY A 5 -6.96 28.79 9.53
N ARG A 6 -7.64 27.99 10.36
CA ARG A 6 -7.62 28.11 11.83
C ARG A 6 -6.42 27.42 12.47
N LEU A 7 -5.74 26.55 11.73
CA LEU A 7 -4.51 25.87 12.15
C LEU A 7 -3.47 26.02 11.04
N LEU A 8 -2.26 26.40 11.41
CA LEU A 8 -1.09 26.33 10.53
C LEU A 8 -0.61 24.88 10.51
N ALA A 9 -1.11 24.11 9.57
CA ALA A 9 -0.77 22.70 9.41
C ALA A 9 -0.71 22.34 7.92
N ALA A 10 -0.04 21.25 7.60
CA ALA A 10 -0.10 20.67 6.27
C ALA A 10 -1.54 20.28 5.91
N ARG A 11 -1.89 20.32 4.63
CA ARG A 11 -3.15 19.77 4.15
C ARG A 11 -3.14 18.25 4.33
N ILE A 12 -4.17 17.73 4.98
CA ILE A 12 -4.36 16.29 5.19
C ILE A 12 -5.33 15.79 4.12
N LEU A 13 -4.93 14.70 3.44
CA LEU A 13 -5.79 13.94 2.53
C LEU A 13 -6.10 12.60 3.19
N ALA A 14 -7.38 12.21 3.25
CA ALA A 14 -7.82 11.03 3.96
C ALA A 14 -8.68 10.10 3.08
N ALA A 15 -8.42 8.80 3.19
CA ALA A 15 -9.21 7.74 2.54
C ALA A 15 -10.34 7.21 3.45
N ASN A 16 -10.35 7.54 4.73
CA ASN A 16 -11.16 6.89 5.77
C ASN A 16 -10.85 5.38 5.87
N GLU A 17 -11.79 4.52 5.45
CA GLU A 17 -11.60 3.08 5.43
C GLU A 17 -10.95 2.63 4.11
N GLY A 18 -9.93 1.76 4.20
CA GLY A 18 -9.38 1.07 3.03
C GLY A 18 -10.32 -0.01 2.51
N ILE A 19 -10.07 -0.47 1.27
CA ILE A 19 -10.73 -1.65 0.69
C ILE A 19 -9.73 -2.79 0.69
N SER A 20 -10.10 -3.89 1.34
CA SER A 20 -9.35 -5.15 1.44
C SER A 20 -10.20 -6.32 0.95
N VAL A 21 -9.73 -7.53 1.14
CA VAL A 21 -10.47 -8.77 0.88
C VAL A 21 -10.51 -9.62 2.15
N PRO A 22 -11.38 -10.63 2.25
CA PRO A 22 -11.37 -11.57 3.39
C PRO A 22 -9.98 -12.20 3.59
N GLY A 23 -9.42 -12.09 4.80
CA GLY A 23 -8.06 -12.53 5.12
C GLY A 23 -6.95 -11.66 4.50
N GLY A 24 -7.28 -10.52 3.92
CA GLY A 24 -6.34 -9.52 3.44
C GLY A 24 -5.88 -8.56 4.53
N HIS A 25 -4.89 -7.73 4.20
CA HIS A 25 -4.28 -6.78 5.13
C HIS A 25 -5.31 -5.85 5.77
N MET A 26 -5.25 -5.73 7.08
CA MET A 26 -6.08 -4.85 7.92
C MET A 26 -7.60 -5.05 7.76
N ALA A 27 -8.05 -6.15 7.15
CA ALA A 27 -9.47 -6.44 6.97
C ALA A 27 -10.19 -6.57 8.32
N GLY A 28 -11.26 -5.81 8.51
CA GLY A 28 -12.04 -5.79 9.76
C GLY A 28 -11.48 -4.85 10.83
N SER A 29 -10.42 -4.09 10.54
CA SER A 29 -9.91 -3.01 11.40
C SER A 29 -10.02 -1.65 10.68
N VAL A 30 -9.00 -1.22 9.96
CA VAL A 30 -9.00 0.04 9.20
C VAL A 30 -9.37 -0.15 7.72
N ALA A 31 -9.65 -1.38 7.30
CA ALA A 31 -10.10 -1.71 5.95
C ALA A 31 -11.32 -2.62 5.97
N VAL A 32 -12.22 -2.42 5.02
CA VAL A 32 -13.41 -3.25 4.81
C VAL A 32 -13.08 -4.40 3.85
N ALA A 33 -13.45 -5.63 4.22
CA ALA A 33 -13.29 -6.78 3.37
C ALA A 33 -14.40 -6.83 2.31
N ALA A 34 -14.02 -6.82 1.03
CA ALA A 34 -14.91 -7.02 -0.10
C ALA A 34 -14.71 -8.41 -0.71
N HIS A 35 -15.76 -9.20 -0.80
CA HIS A 35 -15.70 -10.57 -1.33
C HIS A 35 -15.68 -10.63 -2.86
N ASN A 36 -16.09 -9.58 -3.52
CA ASN A 36 -16.20 -9.48 -4.98
C ASN A 36 -16.15 -8.02 -5.44
N ASN A 37 -16.07 -7.81 -6.75
CA ASN A 37 -16.01 -6.48 -7.35
C ASN A 37 -17.23 -5.61 -7.00
N ALA A 38 -18.43 -6.19 -6.91
CA ALA A 38 -19.64 -5.43 -6.60
C ALA A 38 -19.58 -4.83 -5.18
N GLU A 39 -19.07 -5.61 -4.21
CA GLU A 39 -18.88 -5.13 -2.83
C GLU A 39 -17.76 -4.08 -2.75
N ALA A 40 -16.63 -4.28 -3.46
CA ALA A 40 -15.56 -3.30 -3.52
C ALA A 40 -16.05 -1.96 -4.10
N LEU A 41 -16.81 -2.00 -5.18
CA LEU A 41 -17.42 -0.80 -5.78
C LEU A 41 -18.48 -0.17 -4.89
N ALA A 42 -19.24 -0.96 -4.11
CA ALA A 42 -20.19 -0.43 -3.13
C ALA A 42 -19.45 0.32 -2.00
N GLN A 43 -18.33 -0.23 -1.52
CA GLN A 43 -17.49 0.45 -0.52
C GLN A 43 -16.90 1.74 -1.07
N LEU A 44 -16.40 1.74 -2.31
CA LEU A 44 -15.92 2.95 -2.97
C LEU A 44 -17.01 4.04 -3.04
N ARG A 45 -18.24 3.68 -3.41
CA ARG A 45 -19.36 4.65 -3.45
C ARG A 45 -19.73 5.16 -2.07
N LYS A 46 -19.67 4.33 -1.03
CA LYS A 46 -19.83 4.73 0.37
C LYS A 46 -18.78 5.78 0.76
N ALA A 47 -17.50 5.51 0.46
CA ALA A 47 -16.39 6.42 0.70
C ALA A 47 -16.59 7.76 -0.04
N SER A 48 -17.00 7.72 -1.30
CA SER A 48 -17.34 8.91 -2.08
C SER A 48 -18.47 9.75 -1.42
N GLY A 49 -19.50 9.10 -0.90
CA GLY A 49 -20.56 9.75 -0.13
C GLY A 49 -20.06 10.41 1.17
N GLN A 50 -18.97 9.92 1.74
CA GLN A 50 -18.28 10.48 2.92
C GLN A 50 -17.30 11.62 2.57
N LYS A 51 -17.15 11.95 1.28
CA LYS A 51 -16.25 12.99 0.77
C LYS A 51 -14.79 12.76 1.15
N VAL A 52 -14.31 11.54 0.95
CA VAL A 52 -12.88 11.20 1.08
C VAL A 52 -12.05 11.97 0.04
N ASP A 53 -10.77 12.12 0.28
CA ASP A 53 -9.86 12.78 -0.66
C ASP A 53 -9.24 11.81 -1.66
N LEU A 54 -9.12 10.54 -1.30
CA LEU A 54 -8.54 9.46 -2.13
C LEU A 54 -9.14 8.10 -1.74
N VAL A 55 -8.84 7.08 -2.51
CA VAL A 55 -9.22 5.68 -2.25
C VAL A 55 -7.97 4.89 -1.84
N LYS A 56 -8.09 4.02 -0.81
CA LYS A 56 -6.99 3.14 -0.38
C LYS A 56 -7.34 1.69 -0.66
N LEU A 57 -6.44 0.97 -1.34
CA LEU A 57 -6.49 -0.47 -1.57
C LEU A 57 -5.43 -1.19 -0.74
N MET A 58 -5.78 -2.37 -0.21
CA MET A 58 -4.86 -3.32 0.42
C MET A 58 -4.67 -4.48 -0.56
N ILE A 59 -3.69 -4.37 -1.46
CA ILE A 59 -3.51 -5.33 -2.56
C ILE A 59 -2.79 -6.57 -2.09
N THR A 60 -1.79 -6.42 -1.22
CA THR A 60 -1.07 -7.55 -0.62
C THR A 60 -1.38 -7.70 0.86
N GLY A 61 -0.98 -8.81 1.45
CA GLY A 61 -0.76 -8.92 2.88
C GLY A 61 0.47 -8.11 3.30
N GLY A 62 0.66 -7.96 4.61
CA GLY A 62 1.86 -7.42 5.23
C GLY A 62 2.72 -8.52 5.86
N VAL A 63 3.68 -8.11 6.69
CA VAL A 63 4.56 -9.02 7.43
C VAL A 63 3.77 -10.01 8.28
N LEU A 64 2.76 -9.49 9.01
CA LEU A 64 1.97 -10.29 9.98
C LEU A 64 0.89 -11.14 9.31
N ASP A 65 0.47 -10.81 8.09
CA ASP A 65 -0.54 -11.56 7.34
C ASP A 65 0.04 -12.78 6.62
N ALA A 66 1.36 -12.92 6.59
CA ALA A 66 2.03 -14.03 5.94
C ALA A 66 1.77 -15.34 6.67
N THR A 67 1.29 -16.35 5.96
CA THR A 67 1.01 -17.69 6.52
C THR A 67 2.29 -18.49 6.75
N GLU A 68 3.31 -18.24 5.92
CA GLU A 68 4.57 -18.98 5.95
C GLU A 68 5.79 -18.06 6.03
N LYS A 69 6.92 -18.64 6.43
CA LYS A 69 8.23 -18.00 6.41
C LYS A 69 8.70 -17.84 4.96
N GLY A 70 9.04 -16.62 4.57
CA GLY A 70 9.52 -16.28 3.24
C GLY A 70 8.44 -15.79 2.28
N THR A 71 7.20 -15.62 2.72
CA THR A 71 6.07 -15.16 1.88
C THR A 71 5.41 -13.86 2.38
N PRO A 72 6.17 -12.82 2.81
CA PRO A 72 5.55 -11.55 3.14
C PRO A 72 5.01 -10.91 1.86
N GLY A 73 3.96 -10.09 1.99
CA GLY A 73 3.38 -9.37 0.86
C GLY A 73 2.65 -10.27 -0.14
N GLU A 74 2.15 -11.43 0.29
CA GLU A 74 1.35 -12.32 -0.56
C GLU A 74 0.20 -11.56 -1.22
N LEU A 75 0.01 -11.76 -2.53
CA LEU A 75 -1.09 -11.13 -3.28
C LEU A 75 -2.44 -11.59 -2.72
N LYS A 76 -3.26 -10.66 -2.26
CA LYS A 76 -4.58 -10.94 -1.67
C LYS A 76 -5.71 -10.45 -2.57
N MET A 77 -5.59 -9.27 -3.15
CA MET A 77 -6.60 -8.70 -4.03
C MET A 77 -6.32 -9.09 -5.48
N LYS A 78 -7.31 -9.66 -6.15
CA LYS A 78 -7.18 -10.07 -7.58
C LYS A 78 -7.01 -8.86 -8.49
N PRO A 79 -6.22 -8.96 -9.57
CA PRO A 79 -6.00 -7.87 -10.53
C PRO A 79 -7.30 -7.26 -11.08
N GLU A 80 -8.32 -8.07 -11.33
CA GLU A 80 -9.61 -7.62 -11.86
C GLU A 80 -10.37 -6.73 -10.86
N MET A 81 -10.19 -6.97 -9.55
CA MET A 81 -10.78 -6.13 -8.51
C MET A 81 -10.02 -4.81 -8.39
N VAL A 82 -8.69 -4.84 -8.42
CA VAL A 82 -7.84 -3.63 -8.43
C VAL A 82 -8.27 -2.74 -9.60
N LYS A 83 -8.32 -3.32 -10.81
CA LYS A 83 -8.72 -2.57 -12.02
C LYS A 83 -10.12 -1.98 -11.89
N ALA A 84 -11.10 -2.76 -11.45
CA ALA A 84 -12.48 -2.29 -11.31
C ALA A 84 -12.59 -1.11 -10.35
N VAL A 85 -11.87 -1.14 -9.23
CA VAL A 85 -11.88 -0.05 -8.24
C VAL A 85 -11.13 1.18 -8.79
N CYS A 86 -9.97 1.01 -9.44
CA CYS A 86 -9.22 2.12 -10.03
C CYS A 86 -10.03 2.83 -11.13
N ASP A 87 -10.62 2.07 -12.07
CA ASP A 87 -11.44 2.63 -13.15
C ASP A 87 -12.60 3.47 -12.59
N GLU A 88 -13.32 2.96 -11.59
CA GLU A 88 -14.45 3.68 -10.99
C GLU A 88 -13.99 4.86 -10.12
N ALA A 89 -12.88 4.72 -9.37
CA ALA A 89 -12.32 5.81 -8.59
C ALA A 89 -11.92 6.98 -9.49
N HIS A 90 -11.21 6.73 -10.58
CA HIS A 90 -10.82 7.75 -11.55
C HIS A 90 -12.04 8.39 -12.23
N ARG A 91 -13.07 7.59 -12.57
CA ARG A 91 -14.33 8.13 -13.10
C ARG A 91 -15.00 9.09 -12.15
N LEU A 92 -14.86 8.88 -10.82
CA LEU A 92 -15.39 9.74 -9.78
C LEU A 92 -14.44 10.90 -9.40
N GLY A 93 -13.23 10.96 -9.99
CA GLY A 93 -12.24 12.01 -9.75
C GLY A 93 -11.32 11.77 -8.54
N TYR A 94 -11.24 10.51 -8.04
CA TYR A 94 -10.35 10.14 -6.96
C TYR A 94 -9.06 9.51 -7.48
N THR A 95 -7.95 9.76 -6.78
CA THR A 95 -6.72 8.98 -6.90
C THR A 95 -6.80 7.73 -6.01
N VAL A 96 -5.99 6.71 -6.36
CA VAL A 96 -5.93 5.42 -5.66
C VAL A 96 -4.53 5.19 -5.12
N ALA A 97 -4.42 5.01 -3.79
CA ALA A 97 -3.20 4.60 -3.10
C ALA A 97 -3.26 3.11 -2.77
N ALA A 98 -2.15 2.39 -2.94
CA ALA A 98 -2.09 0.94 -2.75
C ALA A 98 -1.04 0.51 -1.72
N HIS A 99 -1.46 -0.22 -0.69
CA HIS A 99 -0.53 -1.00 0.15
C HIS A 99 -0.01 -2.19 -0.66
N THR A 100 1.31 -2.28 -0.81
CA THR A 100 2.00 -3.39 -1.47
C THR A 100 3.36 -3.64 -0.83
N GLU A 101 3.64 -4.88 -0.44
CA GLU A 101 4.89 -5.30 0.18
C GLU A 101 5.60 -6.45 -0.59
N SER A 102 5.23 -6.65 -1.86
CA SER A 102 5.89 -7.63 -2.74
C SER A 102 6.04 -7.12 -4.17
N PRO A 103 7.04 -7.61 -4.93
CA PRO A 103 7.21 -7.25 -6.35
C PRO A 103 5.98 -7.55 -7.19
N GLU A 104 5.31 -8.69 -6.94
CA GLU A 104 4.06 -9.06 -7.63
C GLU A 104 2.93 -8.07 -7.34
N GLY A 105 2.76 -7.69 -6.05
CA GLY A 105 1.73 -6.71 -5.67
C GLY A 105 1.97 -5.34 -6.28
N VAL A 106 3.22 -4.88 -6.30
CA VAL A 106 3.60 -3.62 -6.98
C VAL A 106 3.26 -3.67 -8.46
N LYS A 107 3.61 -4.76 -9.15
CA LYS A 107 3.32 -4.93 -10.58
C LYS A 107 1.81 -4.93 -10.85
N VAL A 108 1.03 -5.71 -10.09
CA VAL A 108 -0.44 -5.74 -10.18
C VAL A 108 -1.03 -4.34 -9.98
N ALA A 109 -0.55 -3.60 -8.98
CA ALA A 109 -1.00 -2.24 -8.72
C ALA A 109 -0.75 -1.30 -9.91
N LEU A 110 0.48 -1.27 -10.41
CA LEU A 110 0.88 -0.42 -11.55
C LEU A 110 0.13 -0.75 -12.84
N GLU A 111 -0.04 -2.03 -13.15
CA GLU A 111 -0.75 -2.48 -14.36
C GLU A 111 -2.24 -2.13 -14.32
N ASN A 112 -2.83 -2.05 -13.14
CA ASN A 112 -4.26 -1.86 -12.95
C ASN A 112 -4.69 -0.44 -12.53
N GLY A 113 -3.76 0.53 -12.55
CA GLY A 113 -4.12 1.94 -12.55
C GLY A 113 -4.06 2.63 -11.18
N VAL A 114 -3.26 2.16 -10.23
CA VAL A 114 -3.03 2.93 -8.99
C VAL A 114 -2.19 4.19 -9.26
N ASP A 115 -2.33 5.21 -8.43
CA ASP A 115 -1.65 6.49 -8.55
C ASP A 115 -0.47 6.61 -7.56
N SER A 116 -0.50 5.84 -6.48
CA SER A 116 0.64 5.74 -5.55
C SER A 116 0.81 4.35 -4.97
N ILE A 117 2.07 4.00 -4.73
CA ILE A 117 2.48 2.77 -4.05
C ILE A 117 2.97 3.14 -2.66
N GLU A 118 2.33 2.56 -1.65
CA GLU A 118 2.77 2.65 -0.26
C GLU A 118 3.68 1.46 0.06
N HIS A 119 4.75 1.67 0.83
CA HIS A 119 5.82 0.75 1.18
C HIS A 119 6.70 0.42 -0.02
N GLY A 120 6.19 -0.33 -0.97
CA GLY A 120 6.92 -0.76 -2.14
C GLY A 120 7.72 -2.04 -1.89
N ALA A 121 8.36 -2.53 -2.93
CA ALA A 121 9.18 -3.73 -2.91
C ALA A 121 10.27 -3.61 -3.98
N LYS A 122 11.19 -4.60 -4.02
CA LYS A 122 12.25 -4.68 -5.03
C LYS A 122 11.68 -4.54 -6.45
N MET A 123 12.30 -3.69 -7.26
CA MET A 123 11.89 -3.40 -8.64
C MET A 123 12.82 -4.08 -9.63
N ASP A 124 12.23 -4.67 -10.66
CA ASP A 124 12.93 -5.03 -11.91
C ASP A 124 12.77 -3.91 -12.95
N ASP A 125 13.42 -4.07 -14.10
CA ASP A 125 13.39 -3.08 -15.19
C ASP A 125 11.96 -2.82 -15.71
N GLU A 126 11.12 -3.84 -15.72
CA GLU A 126 9.72 -3.71 -16.14
C GLU A 126 8.92 -2.88 -15.14
N THR A 127 9.10 -3.13 -13.85
CA THR A 127 8.45 -2.37 -12.78
C THR A 127 8.88 -0.89 -12.83
N ILE A 128 10.17 -0.62 -13.02
CA ILE A 128 10.70 0.74 -13.18
C ILE A 128 10.05 1.43 -14.39
N ARG A 129 9.93 0.73 -15.51
CA ARG A 129 9.25 1.24 -16.72
C ARG A 129 7.80 1.59 -16.44
N LEU A 130 7.05 0.70 -15.77
CA LEU A 130 5.64 0.91 -15.42
C LEU A 130 5.43 2.14 -14.52
N TYR A 131 6.25 2.33 -13.49
CA TYR A 131 6.21 3.54 -12.65
C TYR A 131 6.31 4.81 -13.50
N LYS A 132 7.29 4.84 -14.42
CA LYS A 132 7.56 6.02 -15.26
C LYS A 132 6.46 6.27 -16.29
N GLU A 133 5.99 5.23 -16.97
CA GLU A 133 4.93 5.33 -17.98
C GLU A 133 3.59 5.75 -17.40
N ARG A 134 3.30 5.29 -16.17
CA ARG A 134 2.04 5.58 -15.47
C ARG A 134 2.10 6.87 -14.63
N GLY A 135 3.30 7.41 -14.41
CA GLY A 135 3.48 8.59 -13.55
C GLY A 135 3.17 8.34 -12.08
N VAL A 136 3.28 7.08 -11.63
CA VAL A 136 3.02 6.68 -10.24
C VAL A 136 4.19 7.08 -9.36
N PHE A 137 3.92 7.51 -8.13
CA PHE A 137 4.96 7.79 -7.14
C PHE A 137 5.02 6.70 -6.06
N LEU A 138 6.19 6.59 -5.44
CA LEU A 138 6.42 5.69 -4.30
C LEU A 138 6.35 6.51 -2.99
N CYS A 139 5.53 6.09 -2.04
CA CYS A 139 5.55 6.59 -0.68
C CYS A 139 6.24 5.55 0.21
N THR A 140 7.54 5.72 0.44
CA THR A 140 8.31 4.75 1.25
C THR A 140 8.03 4.89 2.74
N THR A 141 7.91 3.75 3.44
CA THR A 141 7.61 3.66 4.86
C THR A 141 8.55 2.67 5.54
N ILE A 142 9.78 3.09 5.80
CA ILE A 142 10.83 2.22 6.34
C ILE A 142 10.62 1.91 7.83
N SER A 143 9.99 2.82 8.58
CA SER A 143 9.89 2.76 10.03
C SER A 143 9.24 1.50 10.60
N PRO A 144 8.09 1.02 10.10
CA PRO A 144 7.42 -0.16 10.67
C PRO A 144 8.23 -1.45 10.53
N ALA A 145 9.02 -1.57 9.48
CA ALA A 145 9.84 -2.75 9.23
C ALA A 145 11.22 -2.69 9.91
N LEU A 146 11.63 -1.50 10.41
CA LEU A 146 12.93 -1.28 11.01
C LEU A 146 13.23 -2.19 12.22
N PRO A 147 12.29 -2.46 13.16
CA PRO A 147 12.55 -3.34 14.28
C PRO A 147 12.98 -4.75 13.88
N TYR A 148 12.43 -5.29 12.78
CA TYR A 148 12.78 -6.61 12.27
C TYR A 148 14.20 -6.69 11.69
N ALA A 149 14.76 -5.56 11.27
CA ALA A 149 16.11 -5.49 10.70
C ALA A 149 17.18 -5.20 11.75
N LEU A 150 16.85 -4.40 12.80
CA LEU A 150 17.82 -3.90 13.78
C LEU A 150 17.86 -4.70 15.07
N PHE A 151 16.78 -5.38 15.44
CA PHE A 151 16.67 -6.08 16.71
C PHE A 151 16.47 -7.58 16.50
N ASP A 152 16.91 -8.38 17.48
CA ASP A 152 16.57 -9.79 17.52
C ASP A 152 15.15 -10.02 18.08
N THR A 153 14.69 -11.26 18.05
CA THR A 153 13.34 -11.63 18.50
C THR A 153 13.11 -11.36 19.98
N ALA A 154 14.17 -11.37 20.80
CA ALA A 154 14.07 -11.07 22.25
C ALA A 154 13.73 -9.61 22.51
N ILE A 155 14.16 -8.71 21.63
CA ILE A 155 13.89 -7.26 21.73
C ILE A 155 12.64 -6.88 20.93
N SER A 156 12.50 -7.36 19.68
CA SER A 156 11.36 -7.05 18.83
C SER A 156 10.05 -7.69 19.30
N GLY A 157 10.13 -8.79 20.06
CA GLY A 157 8.97 -9.60 20.44
C GLY A 157 8.31 -10.36 19.28
N ALA A 158 8.88 -10.29 18.09
CA ALA A 158 8.35 -10.94 16.91
C ALA A 158 8.61 -12.46 16.95
N SER A 159 7.72 -13.24 16.31
CA SER A 159 8.03 -14.64 16.03
C SER A 159 9.21 -14.77 15.07
N GLU A 160 9.88 -15.94 15.02
CA GLU A 160 10.95 -16.19 14.05
C GLU A 160 10.48 -16.01 12.60
N LYS A 161 9.21 -16.38 12.31
CA LYS A 161 8.59 -16.18 11.01
C LYS A 161 8.46 -14.68 10.69
N ASP A 162 7.89 -13.91 11.62
CA ASP A 162 7.63 -12.49 11.42
C ASP A 162 8.94 -11.68 11.36
N GLN A 163 9.93 -12.06 12.17
CA GLN A 163 11.27 -11.48 12.10
C GLN A 163 11.92 -11.68 10.73
N TYR A 164 11.84 -12.90 10.20
CA TYR A 164 12.39 -13.22 8.88
C TYR A 164 11.64 -12.49 7.77
N ASN A 165 10.31 -12.50 7.80
CA ASN A 165 9.46 -11.83 6.81
C ASN A 165 9.60 -10.30 6.87
N GLY A 166 9.66 -9.75 8.08
CA GLY A 166 9.87 -8.32 8.27
C GLY A 166 11.21 -7.82 7.74
N LYS A 167 12.26 -8.66 7.84
CA LYS A 167 13.55 -8.33 7.23
C LYS A 167 13.49 -8.32 5.70
N ILE A 168 12.75 -9.24 5.07
CA ILE A 168 12.54 -9.23 3.61
C ILE A 168 11.83 -7.94 3.19
N VAL A 169 10.78 -7.55 3.90
CA VAL A 169 10.04 -6.31 3.62
C VAL A 169 10.94 -5.09 3.81
N PHE A 170 11.67 -5.02 4.91
CA PHE A 170 12.62 -3.94 5.18
C PHE A 170 13.64 -3.77 4.03
N ASP A 171 14.31 -4.86 3.67
CA ASP A 171 15.31 -4.84 2.59
C ASP A 171 14.67 -4.41 1.25
N GLY A 172 13.44 -4.90 0.98
CA GLY A 172 12.67 -4.54 -0.22
C GLY A 172 12.27 -3.07 -0.28
N VAL A 173 11.77 -2.51 0.83
CA VAL A 173 11.37 -1.09 0.93
C VAL A 173 12.59 -0.17 0.78
N VAL A 174 13.71 -0.50 1.44
CA VAL A 174 14.95 0.28 1.32
C VAL A 174 15.51 0.24 -0.11
N GLU A 175 15.51 -0.94 -0.73
CA GLU A 175 15.99 -1.11 -2.11
C GLU A 175 15.07 -0.38 -3.09
N SER A 176 13.74 -0.46 -2.91
CA SER A 176 12.78 0.23 -3.79
C SER A 176 12.96 1.75 -3.75
N ALA A 177 13.16 2.32 -2.57
CA ALA A 177 13.40 3.75 -2.43
C ALA A 177 14.68 4.20 -3.16
N LYS A 178 15.78 3.46 -3.01
CA LYS A 178 17.04 3.72 -3.71
C LYS A 178 16.88 3.61 -5.22
N THR A 179 16.21 2.56 -5.68
CA THR A 179 15.97 2.31 -7.11
C THR A 179 15.08 3.39 -7.71
N ALA A 180 14.01 3.78 -7.01
CA ALA A 180 13.12 4.84 -7.44
C ALA A 180 13.88 6.17 -7.64
N LEU A 181 14.64 6.59 -6.64
CA LEU A 181 15.45 7.82 -6.71
C LEU A 181 16.46 7.77 -7.85
N ALA A 182 17.19 6.66 -8.01
CA ALA A 182 18.19 6.49 -9.07
C ALA A 182 17.57 6.54 -10.49
N ASN A 183 16.27 6.22 -10.61
CA ASN A 183 15.55 6.21 -11.89
C ASN A 183 14.64 7.41 -12.12
N GLY A 184 14.64 8.40 -11.21
CA GLY A 184 13.82 9.61 -11.32
C GLY A 184 12.32 9.34 -11.09
N ILE A 185 11.97 8.26 -10.41
CA ILE A 185 10.61 8.00 -9.93
C ILE A 185 10.38 8.91 -8.71
N PRO A 186 9.28 9.67 -8.63
CA PRO A 186 9.02 10.51 -7.47
C PRO A 186 8.87 9.68 -6.18
N VAL A 187 9.51 10.12 -5.09
CA VAL A 187 9.44 9.45 -3.79
C VAL A 187 8.90 10.40 -2.74
N GLY A 188 7.81 10.00 -2.09
CA GLY A 188 7.28 10.62 -0.88
C GLY A 188 7.81 9.94 0.37
N LEU A 189 7.84 10.66 1.49
CA LEU A 189 8.22 10.12 2.79
C LEU A 189 6.96 9.79 3.59
N GLY A 190 6.87 8.56 4.07
CA GLY A 190 5.86 8.08 5.00
C GLY A 190 6.51 7.45 6.23
N ASN A 191 5.82 7.47 7.36
CA ASN A 191 6.29 6.78 8.58
C ASN A 191 5.43 5.58 8.96
N ASP A 192 4.15 5.58 8.56
CA ASP A 192 3.20 4.49 8.79
C ASP A 192 3.13 4.07 10.27
N VAL A 193 3.14 5.04 11.16
CA VAL A 193 2.97 4.85 12.61
C VAL A 193 1.64 5.45 13.05
N GLY A 194 0.89 4.69 13.85
CA GLY A 194 -0.40 5.07 14.44
C GLY A 194 -0.26 5.62 15.85
#